data_c4e0d5926eab37af7c057a7077fafe5f
#
_entry.id   c4e0d5926eab37af7c057a7077fafe5f
#
_cell.length_a   1.000
_cell.length_b   1.000
_cell.length_c   1.000
_cell.angle_alpha   90.00
_cell.angle_beta   90.00
_cell.angle_gamma   90.00
#
_symmetry.space_group_name_H-M   'P 1'
#
loop_
_entity.id
_entity.type
_entity.pdbx_description
1 polymer ?
#
loop_
_entity_poly.entity_id
_entity_poly.type
_entity_poly.pdbx_seq_one_letter_code
_entity_poly.pdbx_strand_id
1 'polypeptide(L)'
;LYGEMYYDLNDTTKLTVGLRFDSLGNKTATYDGGILSGDWLRAGGFLYENRMDVPGLVTAVKQEEDTVNGKIAIQKYLKDDVMVYGSYTTASKSAGLNAGNNPVPYDKEETSVIDLGLRAKFLDGAMLLNMNLFKNDNKGMLVATIRDTQSFNNNVDAEITGFEGEMNVFLSDTTQLQFSWLLVDAEITDAPAVVNYLNPLNANSVLQYLGPVDGNGAGFVTGAVMDNGQTLFKSAGFNCTSPFFAPAGGVDCPASLGTPVSIAGNPLPATSDTEYSLSLTQLYPTENGVTSARLSYRFRDETNTDPFNYSRFDIPEQKTWDGLVRYTPNNADWYLGVYVKNLADDQILNYLRSGSNIQGGQLYGNFT
;
A
#
# COMPACT_ATOMS: atom_id res chain seq x y z
N LEU A 1 -25.74 -6.95 -2.84
CA LEU A 1 -26.39 -8.26 -2.70
C LEU A 1 -25.31 -9.36 -2.73
N TYR A 2 -25.34 -10.31 -1.78
CA TYR A 2 -24.40 -11.41 -1.79
C TYR A 2 -25.05 -12.71 -1.34
N GLY A 3 -24.47 -13.83 -1.76
CA GLY A 3 -24.86 -15.17 -1.34
C GLY A 3 -23.69 -16.13 -1.44
N GLU A 4 -23.64 -17.11 -0.58
CA GLU A 4 -22.64 -18.18 -0.57
C GLU A 4 -23.32 -19.53 -0.35
N MET A 5 -22.88 -20.54 -1.09
CA MET A 5 -23.38 -21.90 -1.04
C MET A 5 -22.23 -22.85 -0.71
N TYR A 6 -22.50 -23.76 0.16
CA TYR A 6 -21.61 -24.86 0.55
C TYR A 6 -22.24 -26.18 0.12
N TYR A 7 -21.48 -27.00 -0.56
CA TYR A 7 -21.95 -28.29 -1.04
C TYR A 7 -20.93 -29.39 -0.76
N ASP A 8 -21.35 -30.39 0.01
CA ASP A 8 -20.51 -31.56 0.30
C ASP A 8 -20.62 -32.52 -0.89
N LEU A 9 -19.55 -32.61 -1.69
CA LEU A 9 -19.46 -33.53 -2.84
C LEU A 9 -19.41 -35.00 -2.36
N ASN A 10 -18.75 -35.21 -1.23
CA ASN A 10 -18.66 -36.44 -0.47
C ASN A 10 -18.16 -36.14 0.95
N ASP A 11 -17.96 -37.17 1.78
CA ASP A 11 -17.57 -37.05 3.19
C ASP A 11 -16.24 -36.33 3.40
N THR A 12 -15.39 -36.25 2.37
CA THR A 12 -14.05 -35.63 2.46
C THR A 12 -13.86 -34.40 1.58
N THR A 13 -14.84 -34.06 0.74
CA THR A 13 -14.68 -33.00 -0.26
C THR A 13 -15.85 -32.02 -0.22
N LYS A 14 -15.55 -30.75 -0.05
CA LYS A 14 -16.51 -29.65 -0.02
C LYS A 14 -16.22 -28.63 -1.12
N LEU A 15 -17.27 -28.21 -1.80
CA LEU A 15 -17.29 -27.11 -2.75
C LEU A 15 -17.94 -25.89 -2.09
N THR A 16 -17.32 -24.72 -2.28
CA THR A 16 -17.88 -23.43 -1.89
C THR A 16 -18.02 -22.57 -3.13
N VAL A 17 -19.18 -21.95 -3.33
CA VAL A 17 -19.44 -20.98 -4.39
C VAL A 17 -20.08 -19.75 -3.79
N GLY A 18 -19.46 -18.59 -3.99
CA GLY A 18 -19.95 -17.30 -3.53
C GLY A 18 -20.11 -16.33 -4.68
N LEU A 19 -21.15 -15.50 -4.65
CA LEU A 19 -21.37 -14.40 -5.58
C LEU A 19 -21.77 -13.15 -4.80
N ARG A 20 -21.23 -12.02 -5.25
CA ARG A 20 -21.55 -10.70 -4.73
C ARG A 20 -21.81 -9.74 -5.91
N PHE A 21 -22.91 -9.05 -5.84
CA PHE A 21 -23.27 -7.97 -6.74
C PHE A 21 -23.29 -6.66 -5.95
N ASP A 22 -22.53 -5.68 -6.40
CA ASP A 22 -22.51 -4.33 -5.88
C ASP A 22 -22.93 -3.34 -6.96
N SER A 23 -23.84 -2.44 -6.61
CA SER A 23 -24.24 -1.30 -7.44
C SER A 23 -23.91 -0.04 -6.65
N LEU A 24 -22.97 0.73 -7.15
CA LEU A 24 -22.43 1.90 -6.49
C LEU A 24 -22.69 3.14 -7.34
N GLY A 25 -23.31 4.14 -6.72
CA GLY A 25 -23.43 5.48 -7.29
C GLY A 25 -22.62 6.45 -6.42
N ASN A 26 -21.60 7.07 -6.99
CA ASN A 26 -20.83 8.11 -6.33
C ASN A 26 -21.00 9.44 -7.05
N LYS A 27 -21.31 10.50 -6.29
CA LYS A 27 -21.35 11.87 -6.79
C LYS A 27 -20.31 12.68 -6.03
N THR A 28 -19.22 13.00 -6.68
CA THR A 28 -18.15 13.82 -6.12
C THR A 28 -18.21 15.22 -6.69
N ALA A 29 -18.14 16.20 -5.83
CA ALA A 29 -18.11 17.60 -6.21
C ALA A 29 -16.84 18.25 -5.66
N THR A 30 -16.12 18.95 -6.53
CA THR A 30 -14.96 19.74 -6.14
C THR A 30 -15.21 21.22 -6.35
N TYR A 31 -14.71 22.03 -5.43
CA TYR A 31 -14.76 23.47 -5.52
C TYR A 31 -13.57 23.99 -6.33
N ASP A 32 -13.82 24.75 -7.36
CA ASP A 32 -12.79 25.45 -8.14
C ASP A 32 -12.26 26.73 -7.45
N GLY A 33 -12.79 27.07 -6.31
CA GLY A 33 -12.37 28.22 -5.53
C GLY A 33 -11.65 27.83 -4.23
N GLY A 34 -10.45 28.32 -4.03
CA GLY A 34 -9.78 28.21 -2.73
C GLY A 34 -10.60 28.91 -1.62
N ILE A 35 -10.34 28.53 -0.38
CA ILE A 35 -11.00 29.10 0.83
C ILE A 35 -11.00 30.63 0.89
N LEU A 36 -10.08 31.28 0.20
CA LEU A 36 -9.89 32.72 0.15
C LEU A 36 -10.39 33.35 -1.17
N SER A 37 -11.01 32.60 -2.06
CA SER A 37 -11.59 33.18 -3.27
C SER A 37 -12.86 33.96 -2.93
N GLY A 38 -13.05 35.11 -3.59
CA GLY A 38 -14.28 35.89 -3.42
C GLY A 38 -15.55 35.11 -3.75
N ASP A 39 -15.43 34.08 -4.59
CA ASP A 39 -16.51 33.21 -5.00
C ASP A 39 -16.93 32.25 -3.88
N TRP A 40 -15.97 31.79 -3.06
CA TRP A 40 -16.27 31.01 -1.87
C TRP A 40 -17.08 31.80 -0.85
N LEU A 41 -16.73 33.09 -0.63
CA LEU A 41 -17.46 33.96 0.24
C LEU A 41 -18.86 34.32 -0.32
N ARG A 42 -18.96 34.55 -1.63
CA ARG A 42 -20.24 34.80 -2.32
C ARG A 42 -21.14 33.58 -2.28
N ALA A 43 -20.57 32.41 -2.36
CA ALA A 43 -21.32 31.18 -2.24
C ALA A 43 -21.82 30.89 -0.82
N GLY A 44 -21.51 31.74 0.18
CA GLY A 44 -22.02 31.66 1.56
C GLY A 44 -21.29 30.63 2.42
N GLY A 45 -20.05 30.36 2.17
CA GLY A 45 -19.14 29.58 3.05
C GLY A 45 -19.63 28.20 3.45
N PHE A 46 -20.08 28.02 4.63
CA PHE A 46 -20.38 26.75 5.28
C PHE A 46 -21.69 26.05 4.93
N LEU A 47 -22.56 26.60 4.09
CA LEU A 47 -23.84 25.98 3.76
C LEU A 47 -23.69 24.95 2.65
N TYR A 48 -23.34 23.75 3.01
CA TYR A 48 -22.88 22.68 2.13
C TYR A 48 -24.00 21.97 1.34
N GLU A 49 -25.20 21.92 1.86
CA GLU A 49 -26.22 20.99 1.35
C GLU A 49 -26.84 21.33 -0.02
N ASN A 50 -26.76 22.57 -0.48
CA ASN A 50 -27.47 23.01 -1.69
C ASN A 50 -26.56 23.55 -2.82
N ARG A 51 -25.26 23.25 -2.83
CA ARG A 51 -24.30 23.92 -3.71
C ARG A 51 -23.82 23.11 -4.90
N MET A 52 -24.19 21.87 -4.96
CA MET A 52 -23.81 21.02 -6.08
C MET A 52 -24.40 21.47 -7.41
N ASP A 53 -25.33 22.41 -7.39
CA ASP A 53 -26.04 22.88 -8.59
C ASP A 53 -25.70 24.33 -8.98
N VAL A 54 -24.64 24.93 -8.37
CA VAL A 54 -24.21 26.28 -8.76
C VAL A 54 -23.32 26.22 -10.00
N PRO A 55 -23.77 26.68 -11.16
CA PRO A 55 -22.98 26.63 -12.38
C PRO A 55 -21.66 27.42 -12.24
N GLY A 56 -20.54 26.79 -12.60
CA GLY A 56 -19.23 27.42 -12.63
C GLY A 56 -18.45 27.47 -11.29
N LEU A 57 -19.06 27.02 -10.18
CA LEU A 57 -18.40 26.97 -8.88
C LEU A 57 -18.03 25.56 -8.42
N VAL A 58 -18.66 24.57 -8.98
CA VAL A 58 -18.50 23.17 -8.59
C VAL A 58 -18.42 22.30 -9.83
N THR A 59 -17.34 21.55 -9.94
CA THR A 59 -17.29 20.45 -10.91
C THR A 59 -17.82 19.20 -10.21
N ALA A 60 -18.99 18.74 -10.63
CA ALA A 60 -19.57 17.50 -10.13
C ALA A 60 -19.34 16.37 -11.13
N VAL A 61 -18.74 15.29 -10.66
CA VAL A 61 -18.60 14.06 -11.44
C VAL A 61 -19.47 12.99 -10.80
N LYS A 62 -20.33 12.39 -11.60
CA LYS A 62 -21.15 11.26 -11.21
C LYS A 62 -20.53 9.99 -11.78
N GLN A 63 -20.27 9.03 -10.91
CA GLN A 63 -19.81 7.70 -11.29
C GLN A 63 -20.88 6.70 -10.86
N GLU A 64 -21.31 5.86 -11.76
CA GLU A 64 -22.20 4.73 -11.50
C GLU A 64 -21.48 3.48 -11.96
N GLU A 65 -21.39 2.48 -11.10
CA GLU A 65 -20.67 1.27 -11.38
C GLU A 65 -21.38 0.06 -10.78
N ASP A 66 -21.58 -0.95 -11.61
CA ASP A 66 -22.07 -2.25 -11.22
C ASP A 66 -20.90 -3.24 -11.28
N THR A 67 -20.68 -3.99 -10.21
CA THR A 67 -19.63 -5.00 -10.14
C THR A 67 -20.17 -6.34 -9.69
N VAL A 68 -19.63 -7.41 -10.28
CA VAL A 68 -19.90 -8.78 -9.87
C VAL A 68 -18.60 -9.42 -9.43
N ASN A 69 -18.54 -9.83 -8.19
CA ASN A 69 -17.42 -10.54 -7.62
C ASN A 69 -17.83 -11.95 -7.23
N GLY A 70 -16.90 -12.89 -7.31
CA GLY A 70 -17.20 -14.28 -7.02
C GLY A 70 -16.05 -15.02 -6.37
N LYS A 71 -16.42 -16.16 -5.79
CA LYS A 71 -15.49 -17.13 -5.23
C LYS A 71 -15.94 -18.53 -5.59
N ILE A 72 -14.99 -19.35 -6.02
CA ILE A 72 -15.12 -20.79 -6.06
C ILE A 72 -13.95 -21.40 -5.30
N ALA A 73 -14.24 -22.34 -4.41
CA ALA A 73 -13.21 -23.03 -3.65
C ALA A 73 -13.57 -24.50 -3.48
N ILE A 74 -12.56 -25.33 -3.57
CA ILE A 74 -12.65 -26.76 -3.27
C ILE A 74 -11.67 -27.08 -2.16
N GLN A 75 -12.14 -27.78 -1.14
CA GLN A 75 -11.28 -28.33 -0.08
C GLN A 75 -11.47 -29.83 0.00
N LYS A 76 -10.38 -30.54 0.25
CA LYS A 76 -10.38 -32.00 0.34
C LYS A 76 -9.52 -32.48 1.51
N TYR A 77 -10.11 -33.29 2.36
CA TYR A 77 -9.38 -34.06 3.37
C TYR A 77 -8.76 -35.27 2.68
N LEU A 78 -7.45 -35.33 2.65
CA LEU A 78 -6.69 -36.49 2.17
C LEU A 78 -6.61 -37.58 3.24
N LYS A 79 -6.57 -37.15 4.50
CA LYS A 79 -6.67 -37.91 5.74
C LYS A 79 -7.34 -37.00 6.77
N ASP A 80 -7.71 -37.54 7.92
CA ASP A 80 -8.39 -36.81 9.01
C ASP A 80 -7.62 -35.56 9.43
N ASP A 81 -6.29 -35.62 9.40
CA ASP A 81 -5.38 -34.55 9.82
C ASP A 81 -4.70 -33.80 8.66
N VAL A 82 -5.08 -34.06 7.40
CA VAL A 82 -4.46 -33.43 6.23
C VAL A 82 -5.52 -32.94 5.26
N MET A 83 -5.63 -31.64 5.10
CA MET A 83 -6.54 -30.99 4.17
C MET A 83 -5.77 -30.15 3.16
N VAL A 84 -6.14 -30.26 1.90
CA VAL A 84 -5.71 -29.39 0.81
C VAL A 84 -6.89 -28.58 0.29
N TYR A 85 -6.62 -27.38 -0.19
CA TYR A 85 -7.65 -26.58 -0.82
C TYR A 85 -7.08 -25.81 -2.03
N GLY A 86 -7.98 -25.45 -2.93
CA GLY A 86 -7.73 -24.50 -4.00
C GLY A 86 -8.90 -23.57 -4.13
N SER A 87 -8.63 -22.29 -4.40
CA SER A 87 -9.67 -21.31 -4.62
C SER A 87 -9.32 -20.33 -5.75
N TYR A 88 -10.37 -19.82 -6.38
CA TYR A 88 -10.31 -18.65 -7.26
C TYR A 88 -11.33 -17.63 -6.75
N THR A 89 -10.86 -16.40 -6.53
CA THR A 89 -11.68 -15.32 -5.98
C THR A 89 -11.46 -14.06 -6.80
N THR A 90 -12.54 -13.31 -7.07
CA THR A 90 -12.45 -11.97 -7.65
C THR A 90 -12.95 -10.93 -6.66
N ALA A 91 -12.35 -9.76 -6.71
CA ALA A 91 -12.74 -8.59 -5.92
C ALA A 91 -12.58 -7.33 -6.75
N SER A 92 -13.31 -6.29 -6.40
CA SER A 92 -13.22 -4.98 -7.05
C SER A 92 -13.35 -3.85 -6.05
N LYS A 93 -12.71 -2.73 -6.38
CA LYS A 93 -12.82 -1.46 -5.68
C LYS A 93 -13.21 -0.40 -6.68
N SER A 94 -14.19 0.41 -6.35
CA SER A 94 -14.78 1.37 -7.26
C SER A 94 -13.82 2.44 -7.73
N ALA A 95 -14.05 2.92 -8.94
CA ALA A 95 -13.48 4.12 -9.50
C ALA A 95 -13.71 5.35 -8.61
N GLY A 96 -12.89 6.37 -8.78
CA GLY A 96 -12.99 7.59 -8.00
C GLY A 96 -12.35 8.80 -8.68
N LEU A 97 -12.14 9.85 -7.90
CA LEU A 97 -11.56 11.09 -8.38
C LEU A 97 -10.33 11.46 -7.55
N ASN A 98 -9.28 11.85 -8.23
CA ASN A 98 -8.16 12.54 -7.61
C ASN A 98 -8.62 13.93 -7.18
N ALA A 99 -8.38 14.30 -5.92
CA ALA A 99 -8.72 15.61 -5.39
C ALA A 99 -7.82 16.69 -6.02
N GLY A 100 -8.37 17.88 -6.25
CA GLY A 100 -7.63 19.02 -6.77
C GLY A 100 -8.51 20.01 -7.50
N ASN A 101 -7.91 21.10 -8.02
CA ASN A 101 -8.61 22.12 -8.79
C ASN A 101 -9.13 21.63 -10.14
N ASN A 102 -8.58 20.52 -10.62
CA ASN A 102 -9.05 19.83 -11.82
C ASN A 102 -9.10 18.34 -11.50
N PRO A 103 -10.25 17.83 -11.03
CA PRO A 103 -10.38 16.45 -10.62
C PRO A 103 -10.20 15.51 -11.81
N VAL A 104 -9.17 14.68 -11.73
CA VAL A 104 -8.90 13.65 -12.73
C VAL A 104 -9.48 12.33 -12.21
N PRO A 105 -10.37 11.68 -12.97
CA PRO A 105 -10.88 10.39 -12.58
C PRO A 105 -9.76 9.33 -12.62
N TYR A 106 -9.90 8.34 -11.76
CA TYR A 106 -9.18 7.08 -11.85
C TYR A 106 -10.17 5.94 -11.97
N ASP A 107 -9.76 4.88 -12.66
CA ASP A 107 -10.59 3.73 -12.94
C ASP A 107 -10.70 2.80 -11.71
N LYS A 108 -11.63 1.86 -11.80
CA LYS A 108 -11.78 0.81 -10.79
C LYS A 108 -10.54 -0.08 -10.72
N GLU A 109 -10.37 -0.67 -9.56
CA GLU A 109 -9.39 -1.70 -9.28
C GLU A 109 -10.08 -3.07 -9.26
N GLU A 110 -9.58 -4.02 -10.02
CA GLU A 110 -10.08 -5.39 -10.07
C GLU A 110 -8.94 -6.36 -9.72
N THR A 111 -9.24 -7.29 -8.84
CA THR A 111 -8.28 -8.30 -8.40
C THR A 111 -8.83 -9.69 -8.64
N SER A 112 -8.01 -10.57 -9.17
CA SER A 112 -8.27 -12.00 -9.18
C SER A 112 -7.16 -12.73 -8.43
N VAL A 113 -7.56 -13.69 -7.61
CA VAL A 113 -6.66 -14.42 -6.70
C VAL A 113 -6.84 -15.91 -6.92
N ILE A 114 -5.74 -16.61 -7.14
CA ILE A 114 -5.65 -18.06 -7.08
C ILE A 114 -4.88 -18.43 -5.81
N ASP A 115 -5.47 -19.30 -4.99
CA ASP A 115 -4.84 -19.85 -3.78
C ASP A 115 -4.81 -21.36 -3.84
N LEU A 116 -3.66 -21.94 -3.45
CA LEU A 116 -3.48 -23.38 -3.24
C LEU A 116 -2.87 -23.59 -1.88
N GLY A 117 -3.57 -24.31 -0.99
CA GLY A 117 -3.12 -24.44 0.39
C GLY A 117 -3.15 -25.85 0.94
N LEU A 118 -2.34 -26.04 1.97
CA LEU A 118 -2.25 -27.23 2.80
C LEU A 118 -2.46 -26.85 4.27
N ARG A 119 -3.30 -27.61 4.96
CA ARG A 119 -3.41 -27.59 6.43
C ARG A 119 -3.23 -28.99 6.95
N ALA A 120 -2.24 -29.18 7.82
CA ALA A 120 -1.90 -30.51 8.27
C ALA A 120 -1.49 -30.54 9.74
N LYS A 121 -1.82 -31.65 10.39
CA LYS A 121 -1.26 -32.03 11.68
C LYS A 121 -0.38 -33.25 11.48
N PHE A 122 0.81 -33.20 12.03
CA PHE A 122 1.79 -34.27 12.00
C PHE A 122 2.23 -34.64 13.41
N LEU A 123 2.95 -35.75 13.55
CA LEU A 123 3.54 -36.19 14.82
C LEU A 123 2.47 -36.33 15.93
N ASP A 124 1.34 -36.99 15.63
CA ASP A 124 0.21 -37.16 16.54
C ASP A 124 -0.33 -35.84 17.10
N GLY A 125 -0.30 -34.79 16.28
CA GLY A 125 -0.76 -33.45 16.65
C GLY A 125 0.28 -32.55 17.28
N ALA A 126 1.52 -33.02 17.49
CA ALA A 126 2.60 -32.21 18.04
C ALA A 126 3.12 -31.17 17.03
N MET A 127 2.79 -31.29 15.75
CA MET A 127 3.14 -30.31 14.72
C MET A 127 1.91 -29.89 13.92
N LEU A 128 1.64 -28.60 13.88
CA LEU A 128 0.64 -27.96 13.03
C LEU A 128 1.36 -27.21 11.92
N LEU A 129 0.94 -27.44 10.67
CA LEU A 129 1.52 -26.80 9.48
C LEU A 129 0.41 -26.26 8.58
N ASN A 130 0.46 -24.97 8.27
CA ASN A 130 -0.37 -24.31 7.28
C ASN A 130 0.56 -23.70 6.24
N MET A 131 0.28 -23.95 4.95
CA MET A 131 1.03 -23.35 3.84
C MET A 131 0.07 -22.92 2.75
N ASN A 132 0.42 -21.84 2.06
CA ASN A 132 -0.34 -21.31 0.96
C ASN A 132 0.59 -20.82 -0.17
N LEU A 133 0.27 -21.18 -1.39
CA LEU A 133 0.80 -20.57 -2.62
C LEU A 133 -0.30 -19.71 -3.20
N PHE A 134 0.01 -18.47 -3.52
CA PHE A 134 -0.97 -17.56 -4.09
C PHE A 134 -0.42 -16.81 -5.28
N LYS A 135 -1.34 -16.44 -6.16
CA LYS A 135 -1.10 -15.51 -7.26
C LYS A 135 -2.26 -14.53 -7.33
N ASN A 136 -1.93 -13.24 -7.27
CA ASN A 136 -2.87 -12.13 -7.39
C ASN A 136 -2.57 -11.37 -8.67
N ASP A 137 -3.53 -11.32 -9.57
CA ASP A 137 -3.51 -10.43 -10.73
C ASP A 137 -4.39 -9.21 -10.40
N ASN A 138 -3.77 -8.02 -10.36
CA ASN A 138 -4.44 -6.77 -10.05
C ASN A 138 -4.48 -5.91 -11.31
N LYS A 139 -5.69 -5.54 -11.73
CA LYS A 139 -5.94 -4.63 -12.83
C LYS A 139 -6.38 -3.27 -12.30
N GLY A 140 -5.71 -2.22 -12.76
CA GLY A 140 -6.01 -0.87 -12.33
C GLY A 140 -5.70 -0.59 -10.85
N MET A 141 -4.77 -1.30 -10.23
CA MET A 141 -4.33 -1.07 -8.86
C MET A 141 -3.91 0.40 -8.69
N LEU A 142 -4.29 1.02 -7.57
CA LEU A 142 -4.00 2.42 -7.32
C LEU A 142 -2.61 2.61 -6.72
N VAL A 143 -1.73 3.25 -7.49
CA VAL A 143 -0.44 3.72 -7.00
C VAL A 143 -0.49 5.24 -6.87
N ALA A 144 -0.29 5.72 -5.64
CA ALA A 144 -0.30 7.14 -5.34
C ALA A 144 1.06 7.78 -5.61
N THR A 145 1.04 8.89 -6.35
CA THR A 145 2.18 9.78 -6.50
C THR A 145 1.85 11.15 -5.91
N ILE A 146 2.84 11.84 -5.36
CA ILE A 146 2.62 13.20 -4.82
C ILE A 146 3.02 14.20 -5.90
N ARG A 147 2.06 15.05 -6.26
CA ARG A 147 2.22 16.09 -7.26
C ARG A 147 1.72 17.43 -6.70
N ASP A 148 2.55 18.46 -6.73
CA ASP A 148 2.19 19.81 -6.28
C ASP A 148 1.49 19.83 -4.92
N THR A 149 2.03 19.07 -3.92
CA THR A 149 1.43 18.87 -2.59
C THR A 149 0.14 18.04 -2.55
N GLN A 150 -0.32 17.53 -3.68
CA GLN A 150 -1.52 16.70 -3.79
C GLN A 150 -1.14 15.24 -4.10
N SER A 151 -1.93 14.31 -3.60
CA SER A 151 -1.80 12.90 -3.96
C SER A 151 -2.61 12.62 -5.22
N PHE A 152 -1.97 12.02 -6.21
CA PHE A 152 -2.61 11.51 -7.41
C PHE A 152 -2.54 10.01 -7.43
N ASN A 153 -3.68 9.37 -7.57
CA ASN A 153 -3.79 7.95 -7.81
C ASN A 153 -3.67 7.70 -9.32
N ASN A 154 -2.82 6.77 -9.68
CA ASN A 154 -2.66 6.29 -11.03
C ASN A 154 -3.04 4.81 -11.04
N ASN A 155 -3.81 4.39 -12.04
CA ASN A 155 -4.11 2.99 -12.21
C ASN A 155 -2.92 2.30 -12.88
N VAL A 156 -2.46 1.20 -12.30
CA VAL A 156 -1.41 0.32 -12.81
C VAL A 156 -1.89 -1.12 -12.73
N ASP A 157 -1.34 -1.97 -13.57
CA ASP A 157 -1.52 -3.40 -13.42
C ASP A 157 -0.35 -3.97 -12.63
N ALA A 158 -0.63 -4.91 -11.75
CA ALA A 158 0.38 -5.53 -10.91
C ALA A 158 0.13 -7.02 -10.72
N GLU A 159 1.20 -7.79 -10.65
CA GLU A 159 1.17 -9.20 -10.32
C GLU A 159 1.89 -9.43 -8.99
N ILE A 160 1.28 -10.23 -8.11
CA ILE A 160 1.87 -10.62 -6.84
C ILE A 160 1.79 -12.13 -6.73
N THR A 161 2.93 -12.79 -6.68
CA THR A 161 3.03 -14.23 -6.44
C THR A 161 3.74 -14.47 -5.13
N GLY A 162 3.24 -15.41 -4.32
CA GLY A 162 3.85 -15.64 -3.03
C GLY A 162 3.66 -17.04 -2.49
N PHE A 163 4.50 -17.34 -1.51
CA PHE A 163 4.45 -18.54 -0.68
C PHE A 163 4.51 -18.14 0.79
N GLU A 164 3.46 -18.44 1.52
CA GLU A 164 3.37 -18.15 2.93
C GLU A 164 3.09 -19.39 3.75
N GLY A 165 3.40 -19.33 5.03
CA GLY A 165 3.02 -20.40 5.92
C GLY A 165 3.36 -20.13 7.37
N GLU A 166 2.81 -21.00 8.20
CA GLU A 166 3.08 -21.06 9.62
C GLU A 166 3.24 -22.49 10.10
N MET A 167 4.13 -22.68 11.03
CA MET A 167 4.40 -23.95 11.66
C MET A 167 4.46 -23.78 13.18
N ASN A 168 3.71 -24.61 13.89
CA ASN A 168 3.77 -24.73 15.33
C ASN A 168 4.22 -26.14 15.70
N VAL A 169 5.30 -26.25 16.46
CA VAL A 169 5.84 -27.54 16.89
C VAL A 169 5.97 -27.58 18.40
N PHE A 170 5.34 -28.56 19.04
CA PHE A 170 5.55 -28.90 20.44
C PHE A 170 6.72 -29.88 20.51
N LEU A 171 7.93 -29.36 20.81
CA LEU A 171 9.14 -30.16 20.94
C LEU A 171 9.12 -31.02 22.21
N SER A 172 8.34 -30.59 23.21
CA SER A 172 8.00 -31.32 24.44
C SER A 172 6.73 -30.71 25.03
N ASP A 173 6.24 -31.26 26.14
CA ASP A 173 5.09 -30.74 26.91
C ASP A 173 5.33 -29.29 27.40
N THR A 174 6.56 -28.86 27.45
CA THR A 174 6.97 -27.55 27.97
C THR A 174 7.63 -26.65 26.94
N THR A 175 7.96 -27.15 25.74
CA THR A 175 8.73 -26.41 24.73
C THR A 175 7.95 -26.32 23.43
N GLN A 176 7.70 -25.10 22.96
CA GLN A 176 7.02 -24.81 21.70
C GLN A 176 7.90 -23.96 20.79
N LEU A 177 8.00 -24.34 19.53
CA LEU A 177 8.60 -23.58 18.46
C LEU A 177 7.51 -23.10 17.50
N GLN A 178 7.50 -21.82 17.18
CA GLN A 178 6.61 -21.21 16.20
C GLN A 178 7.46 -20.59 15.11
N PHE A 179 7.14 -20.88 13.86
CA PHE A 179 7.79 -20.30 12.69
C PHE A 179 6.74 -19.85 11.69
N SER A 180 6.85 -18.61 11.20
CA SER A 180 6.04 -18.09 10.10
C SER A 180 6.95 -17.48 9.05
N TRP A 181 6.53 -17.57 7.79
CA TRP A 181 7.27 -17.02 6.67
C TRP A 181 6.32 -16.48 5.59
N LEU A 182 6.81 -15.51 4.86
CA LEU A 182 6.21 -14.95 3.67
C LEU A 182 7.34 -14.69 2.66
N LEU A 183 7.22 -15.27 1.49
CA LEU A 183 8.06 -15.01 0.33
C LEU A 183 7.14 -14.46 -0.76
N VAL A 184 7.46 -13.28 -1.27
CA VAL A 184 6.62 -12.55 -2.24
C VAL A 184 7.50 -12.04 -3.37
N ASP A 185 6.98 -12.17 -4.59
CA ASP A 185 7.44 -11.46 -5.77
C ASP A 185 6.28 -10.59 -6.25
N ALA A 186 6.47 -9.27 -6.24
CA ALA A 186 5.42 -8.29 -6.50
C ALA A 186 5.92 -7.20 -7.45
N GLU A 187 5.35 -7.16 -8.65
CA GLU A 187 5.81 -6.31 -9.75
C GLU A 187 4.63 -5.53 -10.37
N ILE A 188 4.91 -4.30 -10.79
CA ILE A 188 4.04 -3.52 -11.66
C ILE A 188 4.22 -4.03 -13.08
N THR A 189 3.22 -4.71 -13.63
CA THR A 189 3.32 -5.36 -14.96
C THR A 189 2.97 -4.42 -16.10
N ASP A 190 2.07 -3.46 -15.87
CA ASP A 190 1.73 -2.40 -16.83
C ASP A 190 1.39 -1.11 -16.10
N ALA A 191 1.81 0.01 -16.67
CA ALA A 191 1.53 1.32 -16.11
C ALA A 191 1.51 2.38 -17.21
N PRO A 192 0.60 3.36 -17.15
CA PRO A 192 0.72 4.56 -17.95
C PRO A 192 2.02 5.29 -17.59
N ALA A 193 2.53 6.10 -18.51
CA ALA A 193 3.66 6.96 -18.19
C ALA A 193 3.29 7.94 -17.08
N VAL A 194 3.96 7.84 -15.94
CA VAL A 194 3.73 8.66 -14.75
C VAL A 194 4.76 9.76 -14.68
N VAL A 195 4.32 10.97 -14.36
CA VAL A 195 5.24 12.10 -14.25
C VAL A 195 6.13 11.96 -13.02
N ASN A 196 7.43 11.90 -13.25
CA ASN A 196 8.41 11.77 -12.19
C ASN A 196 8.87 13.15 -11.69
N TYR A 197 8.31 13.57 -10.56
CA TYR A 197 8.64 14.87 -9.95
C TYR A 197 9.95 14.84 -9.16
N LEU A 198 10.40 13.68 -8.78
CA LEU A 198 11.58 13.51 -7.93
C LEU A 198 12.87 13.62 -8.73
N ASN A 199 12.82 13.29 -10.01
CA ASN A 199 13.95 13.40 -10.92
C ASN A 199 13.50 13.82 -12.31
N PRO A 200 13.27 15.10 -12.53
CA PRO A 200 12.88 15.63 -13.84
C PRO A 200 13.96 15.41 -14.92
N LEU A 201 15.20 15.10 -14.50
CA LEU A 201 16.32 14.81 -15.41
C LEU A 201 16.36 13.34 -15.86
N ASN A 202 15.53 12.50 -15.29
CA ASN A 202 15.59 11.05 -15.49
C ASN A 202 14.85 10.56 -16.74
N ALA A 203 14.46 11.42 -17.61
CA ALA A 203 13.88 10.95 -18.84
C ALA A 203 14.88 10.98 -19.97
N ASN A 204 14.57 10.25 -20.99
CA ASN A 204 15.30 10.15 -22.27
C ASN A 204 15.45 11.48 -23.02
N SER A 205 15.40 12.59 -22.34
CA SER A 205 15.56 13.95 -22.87
C SER A 205 16.77 14.59 -22.21
N VAL A 206 17.58 15.23 -22.99
CA VAL A 206 18.66 16.07 -22.50
C VAL A 206 18.02 17.27 -21.81
N LEU A 207 17.90 17.22 -20.52
CA LEU A 207 17.42 18.32 -19.72
C LEU A 207 18.61 19.22 -19.38
N GLN A 208 18.52 20.47 -19.76
CA GLN A 208 19.50 21.47 -19.36
C GLN A 208 18.93 22.31 -18.23
N TYR A 209 19.68 22.42 -17.15
CA TYR A 209 19.41 23.38 -16.10
C TYR A 209 19.82 24.79 -16.61
N LEU A 210 18.85 25.64 -16.77
CA LEU A 210 19.08 26.96 -17.33
C LEU A 210 19.22 28.08 -16.30
N GLY A 211 19.07 27.79 -15.02
CA GLY A 211 19.00 28.84 -14.00
C GLY A 211 17.70 29.64 -14.05
N PRO A 212 17.69 30.89 -13.61
CA PRO A 212 16.53 31.77 -13.69
C PRO A 212 16.16 32.02 -15.15
N VAL A 213 14.97 31.62 -15.57
CA VAL A 213 14.54 31.63 -16.99
C VAL A 213 13.92 32.97 -17.38
N ASP A 214 13.38 33.72 -16.46
CA ASP A 214 12.89 35.07 -16.74
C ASP A 214 13.78 36.12 -16.08
N GLY A 215 14.23 37.07 -16.86
CA GLY A 215 15.03 38.19 -16.39
C GLY A 215 14.31 39.16 -15.45
N ASN A 216 13.11 38.83 -14.97
CA ASN A 216 12.27 39.74 -14.20
C ASN A 216 12.43 39.61 -12.67
N GLY A 217 13.37 38.82 -12.18
CA GLY A 217 13.71 38.78 -10.77
C GLY A 217 12.59 38.23 -9.84
N ALA A 218 11.50 37.77 -10.37
CA ALA A 218 10.38 37.26 -9.65
C ALA A 218 10.59 35.77 -9.38
N GLY A 219 11.35 35.46 -8.36
CA GLY A 219 11.49 34.08 -7.88
C GLY A 219 12.49 33.27 -8.70
N PHE A 220 13.07 32.33 -8.05
CA PHE A 220 14.06 31.40 -8.63
C PHE A 220 13.38 30.48 -9.63
N VAL A 221 13.44 30.84 -10.89
CA VAL A 221 13.01 29.97 -11.98
C VAL A 221 14.14 29.03 -12.31
N THR A 222 14.15 27.90 -11.73
CA THR A 222 14.96 26.79 -12.18
C THR A 222 14.20 26.11 -13.31
N GLY A 223 14.45 26.54 -14.53
CA GLY A 223 13.89 25.86 -15.70
C GLY A 223 14.86 24.81 -16.20
N ALA A 224 14.35 23.61 -16.41
CA ALA A 224 15.00 22.64 -17.27
C ALA A 224 14.37 22.75 -18.65
N VAL A 225 15.20 22.87 -19.71
CA VAL A 225 14.73 22.91 -21.09
C VAL A 225 15.02 21.58 -21.74
N MET A 226 14.02 21.02 -22.41
CA MET A 226 14.19 19.85 -23.25
C MET A 226 14.83 20.22 -24.59
N ASP A 227 15.39 19.25 -25.29
CA ASP A 227 15.95 19.45 -26.65
C ASP A 227 14.97 20.07 -27.64
N ASN A 228 13.67 19.90 -27.40
CA ASN A 228 12.61 20.50 -28.20
C ASN A 228 12.27 21.93 -27.81
N GLY A 229 13.00 22.54 -26.89
CA GLY A 229 12.78 23.91 -26.42
C GLY A 229 11.67 24.09 -25.40
N GLN A 230 11.01 22.99 -24.95
CA GLN A 230 9.99 23.08 -23.92
C GLN A 230 10.61 23.20 -22.53
N THR A 231 10.10 24.12 -21.74
CA THR A 231 10.49 24.25 -20.33
C THR A 231 9.71 23.25 -19.49
N LEU A 232 10.42 22.34 -18.83
CA LEU A 232 9.78 21.28 -18.06
C LEU A 232 9.25 21.71 -16.71
N PHE A 233 9.87 22.68 -16.07
CA PHE A 233 9.34 23.31 -14.88
C PHE A 233 9.92 24.70 -14.69
N LYS A 234 9.09 25.49 -14.03
CA LYS A 234 9.43 26.85 -13.72
C LYS A 234 9.66 26.98 -12.28
N SER A 235 10.53 27.22 -11.64
CA SER A 235 10.86 27.52 -10.26
C SER A 235 10.64 26.41 -9.24
N ALA A 236 11.64 26.19 -8.44
CA ALA A 236 11.50 25.53 -7.17
C ALA A 236 10.59 26.40 -6.27
N GLY A 237 9.38 25.94 -6.01
CA GLY A 237 8.47 26.57 -5.07
C GLY A 237 7.25 27.27 -5.67
N PHE A 238 7.12 27.36 -6.98
CA PHE A 238 5.90 27.91 -7.58
C PHE A 238 5.07 26.81 -8.23
N ASN A 239 3.89 26.61 -7.69
CA ASN A 239 2.88 25.79 -8.31
C ASN A 239 2.26 26.58 -9.45
N CYS A 240 2.47 26.15 -10.68
CA CYS A 240 1.88 26.76 -11.85
C CYS A 240 0.36 26.78 -11.86
N THR A 241 -0.27 25.97 -11.01
CA THR A 241 -1.72 25.91 -10.84
C THR A 241 -2.24 26.80 -9.70
N SER A 242 -1.35 27.36 -8.90
CA SER A 242 -1.74 28.23 -7.78
C SER A 242 -1.96 29.67 -8.25
N PRO A 243 -3.17 30.22 -8.09
CA PRO A 243 -3.46 31.62 -8.40
C PRO A 243 -2.66 32.62 -7.56
N PHE A 244 -2.07 32.19 -6.44
CA PHE A 244 -1.24 33.03 -5.58
C PHE A 244 0.20 33.17 -6.09
N PHE A 245 0.65 32.27 -6.94
CA PHE A 245 2.03 32.23 -7.40
C PHE A 245 2.17 32.27 -8.92
N ALA A 246 1.05 32.39 -9.65
CA ALA A 246 1.12 32.67 -11.08
C ALA A 246 1.76 34.06 -11.27
N PRO A 247 2.87 34.19 -12.01
CA PRO A 247 3.41 35.51 -12.31
C PRO A 247 2.34 36.32 -13.02
N ALA A 248 2.20 37.58 -12.60
CA ALA A 248 1.33 38.53 -13.28
C ALA A 248 1.80 38.65 -14.73
N GLY A 249 1.09 38.06 -15.69
CA GLY A 249 1.46 38.04 -17.09
C GLY A 249 1.21 36.71 -17.83
N GLY A 250 0.54 35.75 -17.19
CA GLY A 250 -0.02 34.56 -17.87
C GLY A 250 1.01 33.76 -18.66
N VAL A 251 2.07 33.35 -18.00
CA VAL A 251 2.98 32.38 -18.63
C VAL A 251 2.29 31.01 -18.53
N ASP A 252 1.97 30.42 -19.67
CA ASP A 252 1.45 29.05 -19.73
C ASP A 252 2.44 28.10 -19.07
N CYS A 253 2.11 27.67 -17.88
CA CYS A 253 2.84 26.60 -17.23
C CYS A 253 2.54 25.30 -17.96
N PRO A 254 3.55 24.52 -18.34
CA PRO A 254 3.29 23.23 -18.93
C PRO A 254 2.45 22.38 -17.95
N ALA A 255 1.49 21.66 -18.47
CA ALA A 255 0.57 20.86 -17.69
C ALA A 255 1.25 19.76 -16.84
N SER A 256 2.53 19.50 -17.10
CA SER A 256 3.33 18.52 -16.35
C SER A 256 4.61 19.14 -15.83
N LEU A 257 4.84 19.01 -14.54
CA LEU A 257 6.06 19.46 -13.84
C LEU A 257 7.11 18.35 -13.76
N GLY A 258 7.29 17.57 -14.75
CA GLY A 258 8.26 16.48 -14.76
C GLY A 258 8.15 15.67 -16.05
N THR A 259 9.04 14.73 -16.22
CA THR A 259 9.06 13.88 -17.40
C THR A 259 8.29 12.60 -17.14
N PRO A 260 7.37 12.22 -18.04
CA PRO A 260 6.68 10.95 -17.94
C PRO A 260 7.68 9.79 -18.08
N VAL A 261 7.64 8.87 -17.14
CA VAL A 261 8.42 7.62 -17.17
C VAL A 261 7.48 6.45 -16.93
N SER A 262 7.81 5.30 -17.52
CA SER A 262 7.14 4.06 -17.20
C SER A 262 7.66 3.55 -15.85
N ILE A 263 6.75 3.07 -15.01
CA ILE A 263 7.08 2.35 -13.78
C ILE A 263 6.80 0.85 -13.91
N ALA A 264 6.42 0.38 -15.09
CA ALA A 264 6.28 -1.04 -15.36
C ALA A 264 7.64 -1.74 -15.25
N GLY A 265 7.67 -2.92 -14.64
CA GLY A 265 8.88 -3.65 -14.29
C GLY A 265 9.47 -3.26 -12.93
N ASN A 266 8.90 -2.29 -12.24
CA ASN A 266 9.34 -1.94 -10.88
C ASN A 266 8.64 -2.80 -9.84
N PRO A 267 9.31 -3.10 -8.71
CA PRO A 267 8.66 -3.71 -7.55
C PRO A 267 7.50 -2.86 -7.06
N LEU A 268 6.50 -3.50 -6.47
CA LEU A 268 5.43 -2.77 -5.79
C LEU A 268 5.98 -2.03 -4.56
N PRO A 269 5.66 -0.72 -4.42
CA PRO A 269 6.12 0.05 -3.27
C PRO A 269 5.67 -0.55 -1.94
N ALA A 270 6.53 -0.46 -0.93
CA ALA A 270 6.32 -0.93 0.43
C ALA A 270 6.06 -2.45 0.56
N THR A 271 6.50 -3.23 -0.41
CA THR A 271 6.48 -4.69 -0.37
C THR A 271 7.88 -5.23 -0.09
N SER A 272 7.99 -6.16 0.84
CA SER A 272 9.23 -6.87 1.17
C SER A 272 9.18 -8.26 0.53
N ASP A 273 10.26 -8.68 -0.11
CA ASP A 273 10.31 -9.98 -0.79
C ASP A 273 10.36 -11.15 0.20
N THR A 274 10.92 -10.91 1.37
CA THR A 274 11.08 -11.95 2.40
C THR A 274 10.79 -11.42 3.79
N GLU A 275 9.84 -12.08 4.45
CA GLU A 275 9.57 -11.85 5.87
C GLU A 275 9.48 -13.20 6.60
N TYR A 276 10.08 -13.28 7.78
CA TYR A 276 9.85 -14.45 8.64
C TYR A 276 9.95 -14.12 10.12
N SER A 277 9.31 -14.93 10.93
CA SER A 277 9.43 -14.86 12.38
C SER A 277 9.64 -16.24 12.99
N LEU A 278 10.47 -16.29 14.01
CA LEU A 278 10.75 -17.48 14.78
C LEU A 278 10.56 -17.17 16.26
N SER A 279 9.81 -18.00 16.97
CA SER A 279 9.60 -17.83 18.41
C SER A 279 9.77 -19.17 19.13
N LEU A 280 10.59 -19.16 20.17
CA LEU A 280 10.75 -20.28 21.09
C LEU A 280 10.11 -19.92 22.44
N THR A 281 9.20 -20.74 22.89
CA THR A 281 8.55 -20.63 24.20
C THR A 281 8.92 -21.83 25.05
N GLN A 282 9.42 -21.57 26.25
CA GLN A 282 9.74 -22.58 27.26
C GLN A 282 8.90 -22.35 28.51
N LEU A 283 8.22 -23.39 28.96
CA LEU A 283 7.50 -23.41 30.24
C LEU A 283 8.33 -24.06 31.33
N TYR A 284 8.25 -23.49 32.50
CA TYR A 284 8.87 -23.99 33.72
C TYR A 284 7.77 -24.16 34.80
N PRO A 285 7.07 -25.30 34.81
CA PRO A 285 6.04 -25.57 35.80
C PRO A 285 6.69 -25.85 37.18
N THR A 286 6.07 -25.31 38.23
CA THR A 286 6.43 -25.52 39.62
C THR A 286 5.17 -25.82 40.44
N GLU A 287 5.31 -26.25 41.68
CA GLU A 287 4.16 -26.49 42.58
C GLU A 287 3.32 -25.20 42.79
N ASN A 288 3.91 -24.03 42.71
CA ASN A 288 3.27 -22.74 43.00
C ASN A 288 2.75 -21.99 41.75
N GLY A 289 3.17 -22.40 40.58
CA GLY A 289 2.79 -21.68 39.34
C GLY A 289 3.66 -22.07 38.15
N VAL A 290 3.42 -21.41 37.03
CA VAL A 290 4.15 -21.65 35.79
C VAL A 290 4.88 -20.37 35.38
N THR A 291 6.19 -20.47 35.16
CA THR A 291 6.96 -19.43 34.47
C THR A 291 7.07 -19.79 33.00
N SER A 292 6.69 -18.88 32.11
CA SER A 292 6.94 -18.98 30.68
C SER A 292 8.01 -17.98 30.25
N ALA A 293 8.97 -18.45 29.45
CA ALA A 293 9.95 -17.60 28.80
C ALA A 293 9.78 -17.73 27.29
N ARG A 294 9.73 -16.60 26.59
CA ARG A 294 9.62 -16.56 25.13
C ARG A 294 10.70 -15.64 24.56
N LEU A 295 11.40 -16.13 23.56
CA LEU A 295 12.30 -15.38 22.72
C LEU A 295 11.76 -15.40 21.29
N SER A 296 11.64 -14.23 20.68
CA SER A 296 11.13 -14.08 19.30
C SER A 296 12.15 -13.33 18.47
N TYR A 297 12.35 -13.80 17.26
CA TYR A 297 13.13 -13.14 16.21
C TYR A 297 12.24 -12.84 15.02
N ARG A 298 12.38 -11.64 14.42
CA ARG A 298 11.73 -11.26 13.17
C ARG A 298 12.77 -10.73 12.20
N PHE A 299 12.60 -11.14 10.97
CA PHE A 299 13.33 -10.63 9.83
C PHE A 299 12.34 -10.05 8.82
N ARG A 300 12.69 -8.92 8.26
CA ARG A 300 12.05 -8.31 7.11
C ARG A 300 13.16 -7.82 6.19
N ASP A 301 13.09 -8.19 4.92
CA ASP A 301 14.01 -7.75 3.88
C ASP A 301 13.83 -6.26 3.56
N GLU A 302 14.77 -5.70 2.83
CA GLU A 302 14.68 -4.32 2.39
C GLU A 302 13.39 -4.05 1.60
N THR A 303 12.93 -2.80 1.65
CA THR A 303 11.68 -2.39 1.02
C THR A 303 11.85 -1.02 0.41
N ASN A 304 11.51 -0.85 -0.86
CA ASN A 304 11.45 0.47 -1.47
C ASN A 304 10.04 1.07 -1.32
N THR A 305 9.95 2.33 -0.92
CA THR A 305 8.65 3.00 -0.69
C THR A 305 8.21 3.90 -1.84
N ASP A 306 9.00 3.93 -2.92
CA ASP A 306 8.78 4.82 -4.06
C ASP A 306 8.45 4.03 -5.33
N PRO A 307 7.36 4.35 -6.05
CA PRO A 307 6.99 3.62 -7.27
C PRO A 307 8.01 3.77 -8.42
N PHE A 308 8.90 4.76 -8.34
CA PHE A 308 10.00 4.93 -9.29
C PHE A 308 11.25 4.11 -8.94
N ASN A 309 11.21 3.36 -7.83
CA ASN A 309 12.27 2.48 -7.35
C ASN A 309 13.64 3.17 -7.17
N TYR A 310 13.63 4.38 -6.60
CA TYR A 310 14.87 5.07 -6.27
C TYR A 310 15.46 4.54 -4.96
N SER A 311 16.73 4.16 -4.96
CA SER A 311 17.43 3.61 -3.79
C SER A 311 17.48 4.55 -2.57
N ARG A 312 17.30 5.86 -2.75
CA ARG A 312 17.17 6.80 -1.62
C ARG A 312 15.91 6.58 -0.77
N PHE A 313 14.95 5.78 -1.26
CA PHE A 313 13.73 5.42 -0.57
C PHE A 313 13.75 3.97 -0.08
N ASP A 314 14.91 3.32 -0.13
CA ASP A 314 15.07 1.99 0.43
C ASP A 314 15.05 2.07 1.96
N ILE A 315 14.18 1.28 2.54
CA ILE A 315 14.19 0.95 3.94
C ILE A 315 15.03 -0.33 4.06
N PRO A 316 16.16 -0.28 4.76
CA PRO A 316 17.06 -1.44 4.85
C PRO A 316 16.38 -2.62 5.56
N GLU A 317 16.97 -3.79 5.41
CA GLU A 317 16.54 -4.99 6.14
C GLU A 317 16.43 -4.74 7.65
N GLN A 318 15.45 -5.37 8.26
CA GLN A 318 15.15 -5.20 9.69
C GLN A 318 15.25 -6.54 10.42
N LYS A 319 15.91 -6.52 11.56
CA LYS A 319 16.12 -7.69 12.43
C LYS A 319 15.75 -7.31 13.84
N THR A 320 14.74 -7.92 14.41
CA THR A 320 14.31 -7.61 15.76
C THR A 320 14.28 -8.84 16.65
N TRP A 321 14.74 -8.67 17.89
CA TRP A 321 14.67 -9.66 18.94
C TRP A 321 13.80 -9.15 20.07
N ASP A 322 12.81 -9.93 20.46
CA ASP A 322 11.90 -9.62 21.56
C ASP A 322 11.94 -10.72 22.61
N GLY A 323 11.95 -10.35 23.88
CA GLY A 323 11.94 -11.27 25.02
C GLY A 323 10.75 -11.04 25.95
N LEU A 324 10.16 -12.10 26.44
CA LEU A 324 9.09 -12.08 27.43
C LEU A 324 9.34 -13.16 28.48
N VAL A 325 9.26 -12.79 29.76
CA VAL A 325 9.17 -13.74 30.87
C VAL A 325 7.89 -13.44 31.64
N ARG A 326 7.06 -14.44 31.86
CA ARG A 326 5.78 -14.31 32.58
C ARG A 326 5.66 -15.41 33.64
N TYR A 327 5.34 -15.02 34.85
CA TYR A 327 4.95 -15.93 35.92
C TYR A 327 3.45 -15.87 36.17
N THR A 328 2.81 -17.02 36.24
CA THR A 328 1.37 -17.17 36.55
C THR A 328 1.24 -18.16 37.71
N PRO A 329 0.77 -17.76 38.90
CA PRO A 329 0.56 -18.66 40.03
C PRO A 329 -0.66 -19.59 39.79
N ASN A 330 -0.63 -20.81 40.38
CA ASN A 330 -1.68 -21.80 40.17
C ASN A 330 -3.03 -21.39 40.79
N ASN A 331 -3.04 -20.62 41.87
CA ASN A 331 -4.22 -20.33 42.67
C ASN A 331 -4.56 -18.86 42.78
N ALA A 332 -4.26 -18.07 41.75
CA ALA A 332 -4.52 -16.65 41.76
C ALA A 332 -4.83 -16.10 40.33
N ASP A 333 -5.70 -15.10 40.29
CA ASP A 333 -6.15 -14.47 39.05
C ASP A 333 -5.22 -13.35 38.56
N TRP A 334 -3.93 -13.43 38.88
CA TRP A 334 -2.93 -12.45 38.42
C TRP A 334 -1.73 -13.12 37.77
N TYR A 335 -1.01 -12.35 37.01
CA TYR A 335 0.31 -12.73 36.50
C TYR A 335 1.28 -11.56 36.63
N LEU A 336 2.56 -11.87 36.65
CA LEU A 336 3.65 -10.90 36.54
C LEU A 336 4.38 -11.17 35.24
N GLY A 337 4.52 -10.14 34.40
CA GLY A 337 5.24 -10.22 33.13
C GLY A 337 6.27 -9.12 32.98
N VAL A 338 7.44 -9.48 32.49
CA VAL A 338 8.49 -8.57 32.04
C VAL A 338 8.74 -8.85 30.57
N TYR A 339 8.65 -7.82 29.74
CA TYR A 339 8.98 -7.92 28.32
C TYR A 339 10.03 -6.88 27.94
N VAL A 340 10.85 -7.23 26.97
CA VAL A 340 11.80 -6.33 26.33
C VAL A 340 11.61 -6.47 24.83
N LYS A 341 11.43 -5.35 24.15
CA LYS A 341 11.38 -5.28 22.68
C LYS A 341 12.70 -4.79 22.16
N ASN A 342 13.04 -5.23 20.96
CA ASN A 342 14.25 -4.82 20.27
C ASN A 342 15.51 -4.99 21.15
N LEU A 343 15.74 -6.21 21.62
CA LEU A 343 16.87 -6.57 22.51
C LEU A 343 18.24 -6.23 21.91
N ALA A 344 18.36 -6.17 20.60
CA ALA A 344 19.60 -5.84 19.89
C ALA A 344 19.82 -4.32 19.77
N ASP A 345 18.85 -3.49 20.15
CA ASP A 345 18.86 -2.03 20.01
C ASP A 345 19.13 -1.57 18.57
N ASP A 346 18.57 -2.30 17.59
CA ASP A 346 18.67 -1.95 16.17
C ASP A 346 17.83 -0.72 15.85
N GLN A 347 18.34 0.17 15.02
CA GLN A 347 17.55 1.29 14.52
C GLN A 347 16.59 0.82 13.44
N ILE A 348 15.30 0.93 13.71
CA ILE A 348 14.24 0.51 12.78
C ILE A 348 13.65 1.73 12.10
N LEU A 349 13.84 1.80 10.78
CA LEU A 349 13.21 2.79 9.93
C LEU A 349 11.84 2.26 9.47
N ASN A 350 10.76 2.80 10.03
CA ASN A 350 9.41 2.30 9.73
C ASN A 350 8.82 2.87 8.44
N TYR A 351 9.25 4.05 8.06
CA TYR A 351 8.65 4.77 6.96
C TYR A 351 9.64 5.78 6.36
N LEU A 352 9.66 5.86 5.04
CA LEU A 352 10.44 6.84 4.30
C LEU A 352 9.59 7.41 3.16
N ARG A 353 9.54 8.72 3.01
CA ARG A 353 8.85 9.39 1.91
C ARG A 353 9.58 10.65 1.49
N SER A 354 9.36 11.10 0.27
CA SER A 354 9.74 12.44 -0.15
C SER A 354 8.83 13.48 0.49
N GLY A 355 9.36 14.61 0.86
CA GLY A 355 8.59 15.82 1.12
C GLY A 355 7.97 16.39 -0.16
N SER A 356 7.19 17.46 -0.01
CA SER A 356 6.62 18.13 -1.17
C SER A 356 7.75 18.69 -2.08
N ASN A 357 7.52 18.68 -3.37
CA ASN A 357 8.45 19.24 -4.38
C ASN A 357 8.83 20.69 -4.14
N ILE A 358 7.97 21.44 -3.45
CA ILE A 358 8.15 22.86 -3.11
C ILE A 358 9.35 23.08 -2.17
N GLN A 359 9.73 22.07 -1.39
CA GLN A 359 10.79 22.17 -0.37
C GLN A 359 12.11 21.47 -0.76
N GLY A 360 12.31 21.19 -2.03
CA GLY A 360 13.57 20.61 -2.48
C GLY A 360 13.77 19.13 -2.16
N GLY A 361 12.67 18.36 -2.03
CA GLY A 361 12.76 16.91 -1.93
C GLY A 361 13.36 16.41 -0.62
N GLN A 362 12.95 16.96 0.53
CA GLN A 362 13.38 16.45 1.82
C GLN A 362 12.82 15.04 2.05
N LEU A 363 13.67 14.15 2.54
CA LEU A 363 13.29 12.83 2.99
C LEU A 363 12.75 12.93 4.43
N TYR A 364 11.62 12.29 4.68
CA TYR A 364 11.06 12.13 6.02
C TYR A 364 11.08 10.65 6.37
N GLY A 365 11.75 10.33 7.47
CA GLY A 365 11.80 8.99 8.04
C GLY A 365 11.26 8.99 9.46
N ASN A 366 10.64 7.91 9.88
CA ASN A 366 10.25 7.67 11.26
C ASN A 366 11.00 6.46 11.79
N PHE A 367 11.77 6.68 12.84
CA PHE A 367 12.56 5.66 13.52
C PHE A 367 11.89 5.30 14.85
N THR A 368 11.93 4.02 15.21
CA THR A 368 11.53 3.53 16.53
C THR A 368 12.65 2.71 17.17
#